data_197c151b0299e7cac84a72304585be35
#
_entry.id   197c151b0299e7cac84a72304585be35
#
_cell.length_a   1.000
_cell.length_b   1.000
_cell.length_c   1.000
_cell.angle_alpha   90.00
_cell.angle_beta   90.00
_cell.angle_gamma   90.00
#
_symmetry.space_group_name_H-M   'P 1'
#
loop_
_entity.id
_entity.type
_entity.pdbx_description
1 polymer ?
#
loop_
_entity_poly.entity_id
_entity_poly.type
_entity_poly.pdbx_seq_one_letter_code
_entity_poly.pdbx_strand_id
1 'polypeptide(L)'
;MGKPEKQGFVDAVATAFLRRRLLSRRLRAAAVRGVRTVSAGADGALKIDFDHAARCFAHAPSWLTAHTSDVTAAPGPPTEAPQAPPMSIVIMVVGSRGDVQPFIPIGRRLAERHRVRIATHREFRPMVEKAGLEFYPLGGNPHEMMEYIVKTGGSILPTRLDQLWEDVPKKRAMIAEILASTWRACTEADPEQPGARPFRADLIVANPPSYGHIHCAEALHIPLHMIFTMPWSATRSYPHPFAQIDPSMHRPVENFFSYGVIDLIVWSGISDLVDEFRKDTLKLPPLTLTDGAALLDDHEVPFTYLWPESLVPKPEDWGPHIDLANFIQYEQAQTYEPPPALRDFLAAGEPPIYVGFGSVVAQDPVVLTRTIFTALERAGARGIVAEGWAHLGGGALPPNVYLIGDCPHDWLFPRCRAVCHHGGAGTTSAGLRAGLPTIVVPFFGDQFFWGRIVAKAGAGPEPIPIRRLDTESLTAAFDACRRPQIRERASELGAHLRATDGVELAVQSIARHLPAPVMCCSRDSDHLAVLYCDTCRVHLCESCGDAEHSGHPVHPYRYVDWSEPPPHGVVADLGELIGDAAHALQAGLAELVPSAKRRPEGVVFSDKDESASTGREGPVRKLRRWLHLS
;
A
#
# COMPACT_ATOMS: atom_id res chain seq x y z
N MET A 1 16.86 33.14 -13.01
CA MET A 1 15.77 33.29 -12.04
C MET A 1 15.58 31.96 -11.31
N GLY A 2 15.68 32.02 -10.01
CA GLY A 2 16.18 30.93 -9.19
C GLY A 2 15.14 29.89 -8.71
N LYS A 3 15.64 28.77 -8.23
CA LYS A 3 14.93 27.64 -7.63
C LYS A 3 13.80 27.98 -6.59
N PRO A 4 13.80 29.10 -5.85
CA PRO A 4 12.74 29.41 -4.88
C PRO A 4 11.38 29.77 -5.50
N GLU A 5 11.34 30.38 -6.68
CA GLU A 5 10.04 30.79 -7.27
C GLU A 5 9.21 29.64 -7.83
N LYS A 6 9.87 28.56 -8.30
CA LYS A 6 9.16 27.38 -8.83
C LYS A 6 8.57 26.51 -7.73
N GLN A 7 9.24 26.40 -6.59
CA GLN A 7 8.73 25.71 -5.42
C GLN A 7 7.52 26.45 -4.84
N GLY A 8 7.60 27.77 -4.75
CA GLY A 8 6.49 28.63 -4.30
C GLY A 8 5.23 28.53 -5.17
N PHE A 9 5.38 28.24 -6.47
CA PHE A 9 4.23 28.04 -7.36
C PHE A 9 3.51 26.71 -7.08
N VAL A 10 4.23 25.59 -6.93
CA VAL A 10 3.65 24.29 -6.58
C VAL A 10 3.01 24.33 -5.20
N ASP A 11 3.67 24.98 -4.24
CA ASP A 11 3.15 25.16 -2.87
C ASP A 11 1.93 26.09 -2.85
N ALA A 12 1.90 27.13 -3.69
CA ALA A 12 0.74 28.02 -3.86
C ALA A 12 -0.44 27.32 -4.53
N VAL A 13 -0.19 26.45 -5.51
CA VAL A 13 -1.20 25.63 -6.18
C VAL A 13 -1.79 24.63 -5.19
N ALA A 14 -0.95 23.89 -4.46
CA ALA A 14 -1.40 22.94 -3.45
C ALA A 14 -2.17 23.65 -2.31
N THR A 15 -1.73 24.85 -1.92
CA THR A 15 -2.37 25.65 -0.84
C THR A 15 -3.67 26.31 -1.29
N ALA A 16 -3.73 26.86 -2.50
CA ALA A 16 -4.94 27.45 -3.08
C ALA A 16 -6.02 26.39 -3.29
N PHE A 17 -5.59 25.23 -3.68
CA PHE A 17 -6.34 24.03 -3.87
C PHE A 17 -7.08 23.58 -2.59
N LEU A 18 -6.41 23.54 -1.44
CA LEU A 18 -6.98 23.14 -0.17
C LEU A 18 -7.79 24.25 0.53
N ARG A 19 -7.50 25.52 0.26
CA ARG A 19 -8.20 26.64 0.91
C ARG A 19 -9.60 26.92 0.37
N ARG A 20 -9.90 26.57 -0.87
CA ARG A 20 -11.09 27.12 -1.53
C ARG A 20 -12.38 26.36 -1.31
N ARG A 21 -12.38 25.06 -0.91
CA ARG A 21 -13.61 24.27 -0.85
C ARG A 21 -13.66 23.06 0.10
N LEU A 22 -13.13 23.12 1.28
CA LEU A 22 -13.41 22.10 2.27
C LEU A 22 -14.61 22.50 3.16
N LEU A 23 -15.73 21.70 3.10
CA LEU A 23 -16.72 21.53 4.17
C LEU A 23 -18.13 22.14 4.05
N SER A 24 -19.14 21.37 4.55
CA SER A 24 -20.51 21.85 4.81
C SER A 24 -20.52 23.17 5.57
N ARG A 25 -21.54 24.01 5.41
CA ARG A 25 -21.50 25.43 5.81
C ARG A 25 -21.02 25.71 7.25
N ARG A 26 -21.08 24.76 8.18
CA ARG A 26 -20.62 24.92 9.58
C ARG A 26 -19.21 24.35 9.84
N LEU A 27 -18.86 23.25 9.21
CA LEU A 27 -17.53 22.64 9.28
C LEU A 27 -16.53 23.30 8.29
N ARG A 28 -17.01 23.87 7.16
CA ARG A 28 -16.21 24.67 6.22
C ARG A 28 -15.42 25.80 6.91
N ALA A 29 -16.05 26.48 7.85
CA ALA A 29 -15.39 27.58 8.55
C ALA A 29 -14.28 27.10 9.51
N ALA A 30 -14.30 25.87 9.95
CA ALA A 30 -13.36 25.35 10.92
C ALA A 30 -12.16 24.62 10.29
N ALA A 31 -12.37 23.81 9.26
CA ALA A 31 -11.26 23.05 8.64
C ALA A 31 -10.51 23.85 7.57
N VAL A 32 -11.18 24.75 6.81
CA VAL A 32 -10.46 25.74 5.95
C VAL A 32 -9.55 26.64 6.77
N ARG A 33 -9.89 26.86 8.02
CA ARG A 33 -8.99 27.51 9.00
C ARG A 33 -7.91 26.55 9.54
N GLY A 34 -8.06 25.24 9.36
CA GLY A 34 -7.16 24.21 9.90
C GLY A 34 -6.00 23.81 9.00
N VAL A 35 -6.18 23.73 7.68
CA VAL A 35 -5.08 23.41 6.76
C VAL A 35 -4.44 24.69 6.25
N ARG A 36 -3.20 24.95 6.67
CA ARG A 36 -2.45 26.14 6.30
C ARG A 36 -1.69 25.96 4.99
N THR A 37 -0.98 24.87 4.86
CA THR A 37 -0.22 24.53 3.66
C THR A 37 -0.12 23.02 3.47
N VAL A 38 -0.06 22.58 2.21
CA VAL A 38 0.41 21.26 1.82
C VAL A 38 1.59 21.46 0.90
N SER A 39 2.71 20.87 1.22
CA SER A 39 3.91 20.91 0.41
C SER A 39 4.56 19.54 0.32
N ALA A 40 5.26 19.28 -0.79
CA ALA A 40 6.06 18.07 -0.88
C ALA A 40 7.31 18.24 -0.01
N GLY A 41 7.48 17.37 0.97
CA GLY A 41 8.69 17.28 1.76
C GLY A 41 9.89 16.90 0.88
N ALA A 42 11.08 17.18 1.36
CA ALA A 42 12.30 16.84 0.65
C ALA A 42 12.50 15.31 0.49
N ASP A 43 11.83 14.52 1.28
CA ASP A 43 11.79 13.05 1.31
C ASP A 43 10.56 12.45 0.58
N GLY A 44 9.83 13.29 -0.15
CA GLY A 44 8.68 12.89 -0.96
C GLY A 44 7.38 12.74 -0.20
N ALA A 45 7.39 12.77 1.13
CA ALA A 45 6.16 12.77 1.90
C ALA A 45 5.47 14.14 1.83
N LEU A 46 4.13 14.15 1.93
CA LEU A 46 3.37 15.38 1.98
C LEU A 46 3.46 16.00 3.36
N LYS A 47 4.08 17.18 3.43
CA LYS A 47 4.07 18.00 4.64
C LYS A 47 2.74 18.75 4.70
N ILE A 48 1.88 18.37 5.62
CA ILE A 48 0.58 19.00 5.88
C ILE A 48 0.73 19.88 7.12
N ASP A 49 0.53 21.17 6.97
CA ASP A 49 0.59 22.15 8.07
C ASP A 49 -0.84 22.61 8.37
N PHE A 50 -1.28 22.35 9.59
CA PHE A 50 -2.61 22.74 10.11
C PHE A 50 -2.50 24.01 10.94
N ASP A 51 -3.37 25.00 10.73
CA ASP A 51 -3.38 26.26 11.47
C ASP A 51 -3.91 26.09 12.90
N HIS A 52 -3.65 27.08 13.75
CA HIS A 52 -4.04 27.13 15.17
C HIS A 52 -5.54 26.95 15.43
N ALA A 53 -6.39 27.14 14.45
CA ALA A 53 -7.84 26.91 14.52
C ALA A 53 -8.25 25.42 14.62
N ALA A 54 -7.38 24.47 14.25
CA ALA A 54 -7.58 23.06 14.58
C ALA A 54 -7.59 22.82 16.11
N ARG A 55 -7.11 23.79 16.90
CA ARG A 55 -7.18 23.77 18.36
C ARG A 55 -8.60 23.88 18.92
N CYS A 56 -9.55 24.40 18.14
CA CYS A 56 -10.95 24.49 18.55
C CYS A 56 -11.68 23.13 18.48
N PHE A 57 -11.13 22.13 17.83
CA PHE A 57 -11.64 20.76 17.83
C PHE A 57 -11.24 19.95 19.07
N ALA A 58 -10.52 20.53 20.03
CA ALA A 58 -10.30 19.92 21.34
C ALA A 58 -11.61 19.66 22.11
N HIS A 59 -12.72 20.25 21.65
CA HIS A 59 -14.08 19.96 22.09
C HIS A 59 -14.87 19.35 20.91
N ALA A 60 -14.34 18.25 20.35
CA ALA A 60 -15.07 17.49 19.35
C ALA A 60 -16.44 17.09 19.90
N PRO A 61 -17.51 17.18 19.10
CA PRO A 61 -18.83 16.72 19.50
C PRO A 61 -18.78 15.28 20.01
N SER A 62 -19.63 14.94 20.96
CA SER A 62 -19.63 13.63 21.63
C SER A 62 -19.80 12.42 20.69
N TRP A 63 -20.31 12.62 19.47
CA TRP A 63 -20.39 11.56 18.45
C TRP A 63 -19.02 11.18 17.86
N LEU A 64 -18.03 12.08 17.87
CA LEU A 64 -16.63 11.77 17.52
C LEU A 64 -15.90 10.99 18.63
N THR A 65 -16.48 10.92 19.81
CA THR A 65 -15.93 10.20 20.98
C THR A 65 -16.81 9.01 21.40
N ALA A 66 -17.96 8.79 20.78
CA ALA A 66 -19.02 7.89 21.26
C ALA A 66 -18.90 6.42 20.81
N HIS A 67 -17.79 6.00 20.24
CA HIS A 67 -17.59 4.58 19.93
C HIS A 67 -16.72 3.82 20.93
N THR A 68 -16.83 4.17 22.21
CA THR A 68 -16.15 3.41 23.29
C THR A 68 -17.14 2.90 24.33
N SER A 69 -18.14 2.16 23.94
CA SER A 69 -18.84 1.35 24.94
C SER A 69 -19.94 0.50 24.32
N ASP A 70 -19.56 -0.57 23.68
CA ASP A 70 -20.26 -1.84 23.74
C ASP A 70 -19.38 -2.92 23.08
N VAL A 71 -18.17 -3.08 23.59
CA VAL A 71 -17.44 -4.33 23.37
C VAL A 71 -18.10 -5.36 24.28
N THR A 72 -19.21 -5.88 23.82
CA THR A 72 -19.76 -7.12 24.35
C THR A 72 -18.74 -8.22 24.12
N ALA A 73 -18.50 -8.96 25.17
CA ALA A 73 -17.58 -10.08 25.37
C ALA A 73 -17.12 -10.77 24.08
N ALA A 74 -15.82 -11.08 24.05
CA ALA A 74 -15.23 -11.98 23.06
C ALA A 74 -16.15 -13.19 22.84
N PRO A 75 -16.46 -13.56 21.57
CA PRO A 75 -17.22 -14.78 21.31
C PRO A 75 -16.47 -15.94 21.92
N GLY A 76 -17.19 -16.79 22.64
CA GLY A 76 -16.67 -18.04 23.19
C GLY A 76 -16.05 -18.91 22.09
N PRO A 77 -15.28 -19.96 22.46
CA PRO A 77 -14.63 -20.81 21.47
C PRO A 77 -15.68 -21.32 20.46
N PRO A 78 -15.37 -21.29 19.18
CA PRO A 78 -16.31 -21.63 18.12
C PRO A 78 -16.78 -23.08 18.33
N THR A 79 -18.06 -23.27 18.56
CA THR A 79 -18.73 -24.52 18.20
C THR A 79 -18.40 -24.79 16.74
N GLU A 80 -18.00 -26.00 16.39
CA GLU A 80 -17.63 -26.41 15.03
C GLU A 80 -18.68 -25.90 14.03
N ALA A 81 -18.42 -24.74 13.43
CA ALA A 81 -19.27 -24.21 12.39
C ALA A 81 -19.18 -25.12 11.16
N PRO A 82 -20.29 -25.34 10.42
CA PRO A 82 -20.26 -26.12 9.20
C PRO A 82 -19.13 -25.63 8.29
N GLN A 83 -18.30 -26.55 7.81
CA GLN A 83 -17.15 -26.21 7.01
C GLN A 83 -17.62 -25.61 5.68
N ALA A 84 -17.21 -24.37 5.40
CA ALA A 84 -17.55 -23.71 4.15
C ALA A 84 -17.08 -24.52 2.93
N PRO A 85 -17.86 -24.57 1.83
CA PRO A 85 -17.47 -25.26 0.62
C PRO A 85 -16.18 -24.66 0.01
N PRO A 86 -15.44 -25.44 -0.81
CA PRO A 86 -14.29 -24.93 -1.53
C PRO A 86 -14.63 -23.72 -2.39
N MET A 87 -13.76 -22.71 -2.39
CA MET A 87 -13.90 -21.47 -3.14
C MET A 87 -12.78 -21.30 -4.15
N SER A 88 -13.02 -20.48 -5.17
CA SER A 88 -11.99 -19.92 -6.04
C SER A 88 -11.59 -18.54 -5.52
N ILE A 89 -10.40 -18.44 -4.94
CA ILE A 89 -9.87 -17.23 -4.33
C ILE A 89 -8.84 -16.59 -5.25
N VAL A 90 -9.03 -15.33 -5.62
CA VAL A 90 -8.00 -14.55 -6.30
C VAL A 90 -7.31 -13.62 -5.30
N ILE A 91 -5.99 -13.69 -5.25
CA ILE A 91 -5.13 -12.81 -4.46
C ILE A 91 -4.48 -11.81 -5.41
N MET A 92 -4.86 -10.54 -5.34
CA MET A 92 -4.34 -9.47 -6.19
C MET A 92 -3.26 -8.69 -5.47
N VAL A 93 -2.05 -8.70 -6.00
CA VAL A 93 -0.91 -8.00 -5.38
C VAL A 93 -0.14 -7.20 -6.42
N VAL A 94 -0.12 -5.90 -6.24
CA VAL A 94 0.68 -4.96 -7.05
C VAL A 94 1.79 -4.38 -6.17
N GLY A 95 3.01 -4.39 -6.67
CA GLY A 95 4.17 -3.86 -5.97
C GLY A 95 5.44 -4.63 -6.27
N SER A 96 6.40 -4.51 -5.37
CA SER A 96 7.70 -5.16 -5.43
C SER A 96 7.67 -6.58 -4.86
N ARG A 97 8.81 -7.26 -4.90
CA ARG A 97 8.98 -8.57 -4.27
C ARG A 97 8.55 -8.61 -2.81
N GLY A 98 8.82 -7.54 -2.05
CA GLY A 98 8.44 -7.43 -0.64
C GLY A 98 6.93 -7.41 -0.42
N ASP A 99 6.17 -6.89 -1.39
CA ASP A 99 4.71 -6.87 -1.35
C ASP A 99 4.13 -8.25 -1.65
N VAL A 100 4.72 -9.00 -2.59
CA VAL A 100 4.21 -10.30 -3.06
C VAL A 100 4.55 -11.44 -2.11
N GLN A 101 5.75 -11.45 -1.53
CA GLN A 101 6.24 -12.56 -0.71
C GLN A 101 5.31 -12.98 0.44
N PRO A 102 4.68 -12.08 1.22
CA PRO A 102 3.78 -12.47 2.30
C PRO A 102 2.54 -13.24 1.84
N PHE A 103 2.09 -13.00 0.62
CA PHE A 103 0.90 -13.66 0.07
C PHE A 103 1.15 -15.09 -0.41
N ILE A 104 2.39 -15.49 -0.62
CA ILE A 104 2.72 -16.87 -1.02
C ILE A 104 2.33 -17.88 0.09
N PRO A 105 2.81 -17.75 1.35
CA PRO A 105 2.40 -18.68 2.40
C PRO A 105 0.91 -18.57 2.75
N ILE A 106 0.30 -17.37 2.69
CA ILE A 106 -1.16 -17.21 2.83
C ILE A 106 -1.88 -18.02 1.75
N GLY A 107 -1.49 -17.85 0.49
CA GLY A 107 -2.09 -18.56 -0.64
C GLY A 107 -1.93 -20.08 -0.52
N ARG A 108 -0.77 -20.58 -0.09
CA ARG A 108 -0.55 -22.01 0.17
C ARG A 108 -1.47 -22.55 1.26
N ARG A 109 -1.62 -21.82 2.35
CA ARG A 109 -2.49 -22.23 3.46
C ARG A 109 -3.97 -22.25 3.03
N LEU A 110 -4.42 -21.26 2.26
CA LEU A 110 -5.75 -21.24 1.67
C LEU A 110 -5.94 -22.38 0.64
N ALA A 111 -4.89 -22.70 -0.12
CA ALA A 111 -4.95 -23.75 -1.15
C ALA A 111 -5.12 -25.17 -0.59
N GLU A 112 -4.96 -25.39 0.71
CA GLU A 112 -5.27 -26.67 1.35
C GLU A 112 -6.76 -27.05 1.22
N ARG A 113 -7.63 -26.04 1.02
CA ARG A 113 -9.09 -26.22 0.98
C ARG A 113 -9.77 -25.54 -0.21
N HIS A 114 -9.11 -24.58 -0.83
CA HIS A 114 -9.67 -23.70 -1.84
C HIS A 114 -8.82 -23.75 -3.12
N ARG A 115 -9.39 -23.34 -4.24
CA ARG A 115 -8.63 -23.06 -5.47
C ARG A 115 -8.07 -21.65 -5.36
N VAL A 116 -6.74 -21.49 -5.32
CA VAL A 116 -6.10 -20.20 -5.11
C VAL A 116 -5.27 -19.78 -6.31
N ARG A 117 -5.51 -18.56 -6.77
CA ARG A 117 -4.74 -17.88 -7.82
C ARG A 117 -4.10 -16.63 -7.23
N ILE A 118 -2.79 -16.43 -7.49
CA ILE A 118 -2.12 -15.17 -7.24
C ILE A 118 -2.02 -14.38 -8.54
N ALA A 119 -2.67 -13.23 -8.57
CA ALA A 119 -2.59 -12.26 -9.64
C ALA A 119 -1.57 -11.17 -9.26
N THR A 120 -0.44 -11.14 -9.97
CA THR A 120 0.65 -10.19 -9.69
C THR A 120 1.49 -9.97 -10.96
N HIS A 121 2.55 -9.14 -10.87
CA HIS A 121 3.41 -8.86 -12.01
C HIS A 121 4.11 -10.10 -12.53
N ARG A 122 4.29 -10.15 -13.86
CA ARG A 122 4.80 -11.32 -14.59
C ARG A 122 6.14 -11.84 -14.06
N GLU A 123 7.02 -10.99 -13.59
CA GLU A 123 8.33 -11.38 -13.04
C GLU A 123 8.24 -12.30 -11.82
N PHE A 124 7.12 -12.30 -11.09
CA PHE A 124 6.90 -13.13 -9.91
C PHE A 124 6.27 -14.50 -10.23
N ARG A 125 5.94 -14.79 -11.50
CA ARG A 125 5.39 -16.08 -11.92
C ARG A 125 6.21 -17.27 -11.40
N PRO A 126 7.56 -17.31 -11.56
CA PRO A 126 8.33 -18.46 -11.09
C PRO A 126 8.22 -18.70 -9.58
N MET A 127 8.06 -17.63 -8.79
CA MET A 127 7.91 -17.73 -7.35
C MET A 127 6.53 -18.30 -6.96
N VAL A 128 5.48 -17.87 -7.64
CA VAL A 128 4.10 -18.33 -7.41
C VAL A 128 3.94 -19.79 -7.81
N GLU A 129 4.40 -20.16 -9.01
CA GLU A 129 4.30 -21.53 -9.54
C GLU A 129 5.15 -22.51 -8.75
N LYS A 130 6.36 -22.12 -8.31
CA LYS A 130 7.19 -22.92 -7.39
C LYS A 130 6.49 -23.23 -6.07
N ALA A 131 5.60 -22.34 -5.63
CA ALA A 131 4.78 -22.55 -4.43
C ALA A 131 3.55 -23.45 -4.67
N GLY A 132 3.31 -23.92 -5.89
CA GLY A 132 2.17 -24.75 -6.27
C GLY A 132 0.85 -24.00 -6.41
N LEU A 133 0.89 -22.69 -6.63
CA LEU A 133 -0.27 -21.83 -6.77
C LEU A 133 -0.53 -21.46 -8.23
N GLU A 134 -1.81 -21.23 -8.58
CA GLU A 134 -2.16 -20.70 -9.90
C GLU A 134 -1.67 -19.25 -10.02
N PHE A 135 -1.18 -18.88 -11.19
CA PHE A 135 -0.73 -17.52 -11.48
C PHE A 135 -1.65 -16.82 -12.48
N TYR A 136 -1.73 -15.50 -12.40
CA TYR A 136 -2.31 -14.64 -13.43
C TYR A 136 -1.48 -13.35 -13.58
N PRO A 137 -1.09 -12.94 -14.80
CA PRO A 137 -0.29 -11.73 -15.00
C PRO A 137 -1.14 -10.47 -14.85
N LEU A 138 -0.81 -9.63 -13.86
CA LEU A 138 -1.29 -8.26 -13.80
C LEU A 138 -0.41 -7.34 -14.66
N GLY A 139 -1.03 -6.30 -15.20
CA GLY A 139 -0.33 -5.25 -15.93
C GLY A 139 0.65 -4.46 -15.06
N GLY A 140 1.38 -3.57 -15.72
CA GLY A 140 2.38 -2.72 -15.08
C GLY A 140 3.74 -3.39 -14.90
N ASN A 141 4.76 -2.55 -14.72
CA ASN A 141 6.15 -2.96 -14.51
C ASN A 141 6.63 -2.46 -13.14
N PRO A 142 6.93 -3.33 -12.17
CA PRO A 142 7.33 -2.91 -10.83
C PRO A 142 8.68 -2.17 -10.82
N HIS A 143 9.60 -2.45 -11.73
CA HIS A 143 10.86 -1.71 -11.85
C HIS A 143 10.61 -0.23 -12.23
N GLU A 144 9.80 0.02 -13.26
CA GLU A 144 9.43 1.37 -13.67
C GLU A 144 8.67 2.12 -12.57
N MET A 145 7.80 1.41 -11.82
CA MET A 145 7.13 1.97 -10.66
C MET A 145 8.13 2.43 -9.60
N MET A 146 9.12 1.60 -9.27
CA MET A 146 10.13 1.92 -8.26
C MET A 146 11.07 3.04 -8.72
N GLU A 147 11.50 3.04 -9.99
CA GLU A 147 12.30 4.15 -10.55
C GLU A 147 11.55 5.49 -10.45
N TYR A 148 10.26 5.48 -10.77
CA TYR A 148 9.43 6.67 -10.63
C TYR A 148 9.34 7.14 -9.18
N ILE A 149 9.07 6.23 -8.23
CA ILE A 149 8.97 6.56 -6.80
C ILE A 149 10.29 7.16 -6.29
N VAL A 150 11.43 6.59 -6.67
CA VAL A 150 12.75 7.13 -6.30
C VAL A 150 13.03 8.48 -6.96
N LYS A 151 12.73 8.62 -8.26
CA LYS A 151 12.89 9.88 -9.01
C LYS A 151 12.08 11.03 -8.41
N THR A 152 10.90 10.73 -7.89
CA THR A 152 10.03 11.71 -7.21
C THR A 152 10.36 11.87 -5.73
N GLY A 153 11.31 11.10 -5.20
CA GLY A 153 11.62 11.05 -3.77
C GLY A 153 10.47 10.50 -2.94
N GLY A 154 9.63 9.63 -3.53
CA GLY A 154 8.43 9.06 -2.90
C GLY A 154 7.23 10.01 -2.88
N SER A 155 7.30 11.16 -3.56
CA SER A 155 6.18 12.08 -3.61
C SER A 155 5.02 11.52 -4.44
N ILE A 156 3.83 11.56 -3.86
CA ILE A 156 2.58 11.23 -4.55
C ILE A 156 2.25 12.34 -5.57
N LEU A 157 2.62 13.58 -5.28
CA LEU A 157 2.45 14.72 -6.15
C LEU A 157 3.71 14.94 -7.00
N PRO A 158 3.56 15.27 -8.29
CA PRO A 158 4.69 15.68 -9.12
C PRO A 158 5.31 16.97 -8.55
N THR A 159 6.62 16.95 -8.35
CA THR A 159 7.37 18.09 -7.78
C THR A 159 8.04 18.95 -8.85
N ARG A 160 8.00 18.52 -10.12
CA ARG A 160 8.65 19.17 -11.27
C ARG A 160 7.74 19.13 -12.50
N LEU A 161 7.84 20.14 -13.35
CA LEU A 161 7.03 20.26 -14.57
C LEU A 161 7.32 19.15 -15.60
N ASP A 162 8.57 18.70 -15.72
CA ASP A 162 8.95 17.57 -16.58
C ASP A 162 8.25 16.26 -16.15
N GLN A 163 8.10 16.03 -14.85
CA GLN A 163 7.36 14.87 -14.33
C GLN A 163 5.88 14.88 -14.76
N LEU A 164 5.25 16.03 -14.79
CA LEU A 164 3.85 16.16 -15.25
C LEU A 164 3.66 15.72 -16.71
N TRP A 165 4.63 15.99 -17.55
CA TRP A 165 4.50 15.74 -18.99
C TRP A 165 5.01 14.36 -19.42
N GLU A 166 6.01 13.83 -18.74
CA GLU A 166 6.67 12.59 -19.14
C GLU A 166 6.27 11.39 -18.26
N ASP A 167 6.28 11.58 -16.94
CA ASP A 167 6.15 10.47 -16.00
C ASP A 167 4.68 10.17 -15.64
N VAL A 168 3.84 11.21 -15.47
CA VAL A 168 2.42 11.03 -15.10
C VAL A 168 1.65 10.24 -16.18
N PRO A 169 1.78 10.53 -17.49
CA PRO A 169 1.09 9.75 -18.51
C PRO A 169 1.49 8.26 -18.52
N LYS A 170 2.79 7.96 -18.33
CA LYS A 170 3.29 6.57 -18.24
C LYS A 170 2.70 5.83 -17.05
N LYS A 171 2.72 6.47 -15.88
CA LYS A 171 2.14 5.92 -14.65
C LYS A 171 0.64 5.65 -14.81
N ARG A 172 -0.09 6.57 -15.41
CA ARG A 172 -1.52 6.42 -15.67
C ARG A 172 -1.83 5.27 -16.64
N ALA A 173 -1.04 5.13 -17.71
CA ALA A 173 -1.16 3.99 -18.62
C ALA A 173 -0.94 2.65 -17.89
N MET A 174 0.07 2.59 -17.03
CA MET A 174 0.34 1.41 -16.20
C MET A 174 -0.83 1.10 -15.25
N ILE A 175 -1.42 2.10 -14.62
CA ILE A 175 -2.61 1.92 -13.76
C ILE A 175 -3.80 1.40 -14.57
N ALA A 176 -4.03 1.91 -15.77
CA ALA A 176 -5.08 1.42 -16.66
C ALA A 176 -4.87 -0.07 -17.03
N GLU A 177 -3.63 -0.48 -17.29
CA GLU A 177 -3.29 -1.90 -17.53
C GLU A 177 -3.56 -2.76 -16.29
N ILE A 178 -3.21 -2.28 -15.09
CA ILE A 178 -3.48 -2.96 -13.82
C ILE A 178 -5.00 -3.14 -13.67
N LEU A 179 -5.79 -2.07 -13.79
CA LEU A 179 -7.25 -2.12 -13.68
C LEU A 179 -7.85 -3.16 -14.63
N ALA A 180 -7.52 -3.10 -15.92
CA ALA A 180 -8.04 -4.04 -16.91
C ALA A 180 -7.66 -5.49 -16.61
N SER A 181 -6.46 -5.73 -16.08
CA SER A 181 -5.99 -7.08 -15.75
C SER A 181 -6.60 -7.64 -14.47
N THR A 182 -7.02 -6.81 -13.50
CA THR A 182 -7.70 -7.28 -12.28
C THR A 182 -9.03 -7.95 -12.58
N TRP A 183 -9.83 -7.42 -13.50
CA TRP A 183 -11.07 -8.06 -13.94
C TRP A 183 -10.83 -9.41 -14.58
N ARG A 184 -9.89 -9.47 -15.52
CA ARG A 184 -9.54 -10.72 -16.20
C ARG A 184 -8.98 -11.75 -15.22
N ALA A 185 -8.22 -11.33 -14.21
CA ALA A 185 -7.73 -12.23 -13.16
C ALA A 185 -8.88 -12.89 -12.37
N CYS A 186 -10.03 -12.21 -12.24
CA CYS A 186 -11.22 -12.75 -11.59
C CYS A 186 -12.04 -13.69 -12.48
N THR A 187 -11.98 -13.54 -13.82
CA THR A 187 -12.99 -14.11 -14.72
C THR A 187 -12.41 -14.99 -15.83
N GLU A 188 -11.10 -14.96 -16.08
CA GLU A 188 -10.48 -15.65 -17.21
C GLU A 188 -9.45 -16.69 -16.78
N ALA A 189 -9.17 -17.63 -17.69
CA ALA A 189 -8.02 -18.52 -17.57
C ALA A 189 -6.71 -17.73 -17.73
N ASP A 190 -5.59 -18.27 -17.23
CA ASP A 190 -4.27 -17.68 -17.47
C ASP A 190 -3.97 -17.65 -18.99
N PRO A 191 -3.80 -16.45 -19.60
CA PRO A 191 -3.60 -16.34 -21.04
C PRO A 191 -2.25 -16.87 -21.52
N GLU A 192 -1.30 -17.07 -20.62
CA GLU A 192 0.06 -17.53 -20.93
C GLU A 192 0.23 -19.04 -20.71
N GLN A 193 -0.78 -19.71 -20.15
CA GLN A 193 -0.76 -21.15 -19.93
C GLN A 193 -1.77 -21.86 -20.85
N PRO A 194 -1.31 -22.54 -21.92
CA PRO A 194 -2.19 -23.30 -22.81
C PRO A 194 -2.96 -24.37 -22.04
N GLY A 195 -4.29 -24.41 -22.20
CA GLY A 195 -5.14 -25.37 -21.51
C GLY A 195 -5.44 -25.05 -20.04
N ALA A 196 -5.10 -23.85 -19.56
CA ALA A 196 -5.51 -23.40 -18.23
C ALA A 196 -7.02 -23.47 -18.06
N ARG A 197 -7.47 -23.95 -16.90
CA ARG A 197 -8.91 -24.05 -16.59
C ARG A 197 -9.52 -22.67 -16.42
N PRO A 198 -10.76 -22.42 -16.89
CA PRO A 198 -11.50 -21.20 -16.60
C PRO A 198 -11.49 -20.91 -15.10
N PHE A 199 -11.46 -19.63 -14.78
CA PHE A 199 -11.47 -19.16 -13.38
C PHE A 199 -12.61 -18.15 -13.21
N ARG A 200 -13.32 -18.28 -12.10
CA ARG A 200 -14.26 -17.28 -11.61
C ARG A 200 -14.05 -17.13 -10.11
N ALA A 201 -13.79 -15.92 -9.66
CA ALA A 201 -13.53 -15.64 -8.27
C ALA A 201 -14.82 -15.71 -7.42
N ASP A 202 -14.71 -16.31 -6.23
CA ASP A 202 -15.71 -16.31 -5.16
C ASP A 202 -15.29 -15.39 -4.01
N LEU A 203 -14.02 -15.01 -3.95
CA LEU A 203 -13.43 -14.11 -2.96
C LEU A 203 -12.24 -13.39 -3.59
N ILE A 204 -12.15 -12.10 -3.34
CA ILE A 204 -10.95 -11.32 -3.65
C ILE A 204 -10.20 -11.02 -2.36
N VAL A 205 -8.91 -11.35 -2.33
CA VAL A 205 -7.95 -10.87 -1.34
C VAL A 205 -7.01 -9.91 -2.05
N ALA A 206 -6.77 -8.72 -1.53
CA ALA A 206 -6.00 -7.72 -2.29
C ALA A 206 -5.15 -6.80 -1.41
N ASN A 207 -4.12 -6.20 -2.02
CA ASN A 207 -3.46 -5.04 -1.45
C ASN A 207 -3.96 -3.74 -2.09
N PRO A 208 -3.92 -2.57 -1.39
CA PRO A 208 -4.48 -1.32 -1.91
C PRO A 208 -3.95 -0.89 -3.29
N PRO A 209 -2.66 -1.08 -3.65
CA PRO A 209 -2.16 -0.66 -4.97
C PRO A 209 -2.75 -1.41 -6.17
N SER A 210 -3.52 -2.47 -5.98
CA SER A 210 -4.19 -3.18 -7.08
C SER A 210 -5.38 -2.42 -7.67
N TYR A 211 -5.89 -1.42 -6.98
CA TYR A 211 -6.94 -0.46 -7.36
C TYR A 211 -8.27 -1.06 -7.90
N GLY A 212 -8.22 -2.12 -8.69
CA GLY A 212 -9.41 -2.75 -9.30
C GLY A 212 -10.22 -3.63 -8.34
N HIS A 213 -9.68 -3.97 -7.18
CA HIS A 213 -10.21 -4.97 -6.22
C HIS A 213 -11.68 -4.76 -5.86
N ILE A 214 -12.04 -3.59 -5.31
CA ILE A 214 -13.40 -3.31 -4.84
C ILE A 214 -14.40 -3.22 -6.00
N HIS A 215 -13.99 -2.67 -7.14
CA HIS A 215 -14.84 -2.55 -8.32
C HIS A 215 -15.14 -3.93 -8.94
N CYS A 216 -14.16 -4.84 -8.93
CA CYS A 216 -14.35 -6.22 -9.35
C CYS A 216 -15.25 -6.98 -8.34
N ALA A 217 -15.06 -6.75 -7.04
CA ALA A 217 -15.90 -7.34 -6.00
C ALA A 217 -17.36 -6.90 -6.12
N GLU A 218 -17.60 -5.60 -6.37
CA GLU A 218 -18.92 -5.03 -6.63
C GLU A 218 -19.55 -5.66 -7.87
N ALA A 219 -18.85 -5.72 -9.00
CA ALA A 219 -19.37 -6.28 -10.24
C ALA A 219 -19.69 -7.78 -10.16
N LEU A 220 -18.97 -8.52 -9.31
CA LEU A 220 -19.18 -9.96 -9.10
C LEU A 220 -20.09 -10.25 -7.90
N HIS A 221 -20.43 -9.25 -7.09
CA HIS A 221 -21.17 -9.39 -5.83
C HIS A 221 -20.50 -10.38 -4.86
N ILE A 222 -19.18 -10.35 -4.75
CA ILE A 222 -18.40 -11.26 -3.92
C ILE A 222 -17.67 -10.50 -2.80
N PRO A 223 -17.27 -11.18 -1.71
CA PRO A 223 -16.51 -10.58 -0.64
C PRO A 223 -15.15 -10.07 -1.10
N LEU A 224 -14.69 -9.00 -0.46
CA LEU A 224 -13.35 -8.45 -0.57
C LEU A 224 -12.68 -8.44 0.81
N HIS A 225 -11.42 -8.83 0.88
CA HIS A 225 -10.59 -8.75 2.07
C HIS A 225 -9.27 -8.08 1.73
N MET A 226 -8.94 -7.00 2.41
CA MET A 226 -7.70 -6.26 2.20
C MET A 226 -6.60 -6.76 3.13
N ILE A 227 -5.39 -6.94 2.60
CA ILE A 227 -4.20 -7.28 3.40
C ILE A 227 -3.09 -6.30 3.06
N PHE A 228 -2.48 -5.71 4.08
CA PHE A 228 -1.40 -4.76 3.85
C PHE A 228 -0.32 -4.79 4.93
N THR A 229 0.86 -4.29 4.57
CA THR A 229 2.05 -4.24 5.43
C THR A 229 2.32 -2.88 6.04
N MET A 230 1.48 -1.89 5.78
CA MET A 230 1.57 -0.55 6.38
C MET A 230 0.16 -0.02 6.69
N PRO A 231 0.03 0.94 7.64
CA PRO A 231 -1.26 1.54 7.95
C PRO A 231 -1.89 2.23 6.73
N TRP A 232 -3.14 1.87 6.43
CA TRP A 232 -3.94 2.47 5.37
C TRP A 232 -5.29 2.97 5.86
N SER A 233 -5.88 2.34 6.87
CA SER A 233 -7.13 2.74 7.50
C SER A 233 -6.91 3.94 8.43
N ALA A 234 -7.81 4.92 8.37
CA ALA A 234 -7.70 6.15 9.14
C ALA A 234 -7.65 5.90 10.65
N THR A 235 -6.73 6.59 11.36
CA THR A 235 -6.58 6.49 12.81
C THR A 235 -6.03 7.78 13.42
N ARG A 236 -6.36 7.99 14.68
CA ARG A 236 -5.81 9.07 15.50
C ARG A 236 -4.45 8.73 16.12
N SER A 237 -4.04 7.46 16.10
CA SER A 237 -2.84 6.98 16.78
C SER A 237 -1.54 7.39 16.07
N TYR A 238 -1.55 7.47 14.75
CA TYR A 238 -0.40 7.87 13.92
C TYR A 238 -0.86 8.39 12.56
N PRO A 239 -0.06 9.27 11.92
CA PRO A 239 -0.40 9.80 10.60
C PRO A 239 -0.26 8.73 9.51
N HIS A 240 -0.90 8.97 8.37
CA HIS A 240 -0.68 8.14 7.18
C HIS A 240 0.82 8.10 6.83
N PRO A 241 1.39 6.94 6.47
CA PRO A 241 2.84 6.80 6.19
C PRO A 241 3.39 7.75 5.13
N PHE A 242 2.56 8.17 4.17
CA PHE A 242 2.95 9.15 3.15
C PHE A 242 2.76 10.61 3.58
N ALA A 243 2.21 10.85 4.76
CA ALA A 243 2.07 12.19 5.32
C ALA A 243 3.17 12.46 6.35
N GLN A 244 3.89 13.59 6.20
CA GLN A 244 4.75 14.10 7.25
C GLN A 244 4.00 15.17 8.05
N ILE A 245 3.66 14.83 9.27
CA ILE A 245 3.18 15.78 10.28
C ILE A 245 4.34 16.05 11.22
N ASP A 246 4.58 17.32 11.54
CA ASP A 246 5.64 17.72 12.46
C ASP A 246 5.49 16.94 13.80
N PRO A 247 6.52 16.18 14.23
CA PRO A 247 6.45 15.40 15.47
C PRO A 247 6.12 16.23 16.72
N SER A 248 6.47 17.52 16.72
CA SER A 248 6.14 18.45 17.81
C SER A 248 4.65 18.81 17.84
N MET A 249 3.91 18.49 16.79
CA MET A 249 2.49 18.80 16.59
C MET A 249 1.61 17.55 16.52
N HIS A 250 2.07 16.40 16.98
CA HIS A 250 1.29 15.14 17.01
C HIS A 250 -0.06 15.33 17.70
N ARG A 251 -1.07 15.58 16.88
CA ARG A 251 -2.45 15.71 17.32
C ARG A 251 -3.27 14.59 16.71
N PRO A 252 -4.06 13.88 17.51
CA PRO A 252 -4.89 12.78 17.04
C PRO A 252 -5.76 13.13 15.83
N VAL A 253 -6.30 14.35 15.80
CA VAL A 253 -7.15 14.83 14.71
C VAL A 253 -6.37 15.01 13.40
N GLU A 254 -5.14 15.53 13.46
CA GLU A 254 -4.26 15.72 12.29
C GLU A 254 -3.83 14.37 11.72
N ASN A 255 -3.54 13.40 12.58
CA ASN A 255 -3.25 12.03 12.17
C ASN A 255 -4.41 11.47 11.35
N PHE A 256 -5.64 11.54 11.87
CA PHE A 256 -6.84 11.04 11.23
C PHE A 256 -7.08 11.70 9.85
N PHE A 257 -7.03 13.03 9.79
CA PHE A 257 -7.24 13.75 8.53
C PHE A 257 -6.15 13.50 7.47
N SER A 258 -4.95 13.09 7.88
CA SER A 258 -3.89 12.80 6.94
C SER A 258 -4.24 11.67 5.97
N TYR A 259 -5.03 10.69 6.41
CA TYR A 259 -5.52 9.58 5.58
C TYR A 259 -6.44 10.09 4.48
N GLY A 260 -7.50 10.80 4.83
CA GLY A 260 -8.45 11.35 3.85
C GLY A 260 -7.79 12.29 2.83
N VAL A 261 -6.77 13.05 3.23
CA VAL A 261 -5.99 13.90 2.29
C VAL A 261 -5.20 13.04 1.30
N ILE A 262 -4.55 11.98 1.77
CA ILE A 262 -3.79 11.07 0.91
C ILE A 262 -4.73 10.34 -0.06
N ASP A 263 -5.83 9.78 0.44
CA ASP A 263 -6.82 9.06 -0.37
C ASP A 263 -7.40 9.96 -1.47
N LEU A 264 -7.77 11.19 -1.12
CA LEU A 264 -8.26 12.16 -2.08
C LEU A 264 -7.23 12.48 -3.18
N ILE A 265 -5.96 12.63 -2.81
CA ILE A 265 -4.88 12.90 -3.78
C ILE A 265 -4.68 11.70 -4.70
N VAL A 266 -4.61 10.50 -4.15
CA VAL A 266 -4.48 9.27 -4.94
C VAL A 266 -5.66 9.13 -5.88
N TRP A 267 -6.89 9.24 -5.35
CA TRP A 267 -8.10 9.12 -6.13
C TRP A 267 -8.21 10.16 -7.23
N SER A 268 -7.87 11.42 -6.96
CA SER A 268 -7.89 12.49 -7.98
C SER A 268 -6.95 12.21 -9.16
N GLY A 269 -5.91 11.41 -8.96
CA GLY A 269 -4.96 11.01 -10.01
C GLY A 269 -5.44 9.86 -10.90
N ILE A 270 -6.47 9.10 -10.47
CA ILE A 270 -6.89 7.86 -11.13
C ILE A 270 -8.41 7.75 -11.37
N SER A 271 -9.24 8.65 -10.83
CA SER A 271 -10.71 8.54 -10.85
C SER A 271 -11.30 8.34 -12.25
N ASP A 272 -10.82 9.07 -13.23
CA ASP A 272 -11.25 8.96 -14.62
C ASP A 272 -10.92 7.59 -15.25
N LEU A 273 -9.75 7.01 -14.92
CA LEU A 273 -9.38 5.67 -15.37
C LEU A 273 -10.28 4.61 -14.73
N VAL A 274 -10.59 4.80 -13.44
CA VAL A 274 -11.52 3.92 -12.73
C VAL A 274 -12.93 4.04 -13.30
N ASP A 275 -13.40 5.24 -13.59
CA ASP A 275 -14.74 5.45 -14.17
C ASP A 275 -14.87 4.84 -15.57
N GLU A 276 -13.83 4.95 -16.40
CA GLU A 276 -13.76 4.27 -17.69
C GLU A 276 -13.80 2.73 -17.50
N PHE A 277 -13.02 2.20 -16.57
CA PHE A 277 -13.01 0.78 -16.24
C PHE A 277 -14.37 0.29 -15.71
N ARG A 278 -15.00 1.03 -14.78
CA ARG A 278 -16.33 0.73 -14.25
C ARG A 278 -17.39 0.71 -15.34
N LYS A 279 -17.45 1.75 -16.16
CA LYS A 279 -18.44 1.89 -17.23
C LYS A 279 -18.22 0.90 -18.36
N ASP A 280 -17.00 0.83 -18.89
CA ASP A 280 -16.75 0.14 -20.16
C ASP A 280 -16.49 -1.36 -19.94
N THR A 281 -15.86 -1.75 -18.84
CA THR A 281 -15.55 -3.15 -18.53
C THR A 281 -16.59 -3.76 -17.60
N LEU A 282 -16.85 -3.14 -16.45
CA LEU A 282 -17.65 -3.73 -15.38
C LEU A 282 -19.17 -3.50 -15.53
N LYS A 283 -19.59 -2.53 -16.36
CA LYS A 283 -20.98 -2.09 -16.52
C LYS A 283 -21.58 -1.51 -15.24
N LEU A 284 -20.73 -0.92 -14.41
CA LEU A 284 -21.10 -0.22 -13.18
C LEU A 284 -21.24 1.30 -13.42
N PRO A 285 -22.02 2.02 -12.61
CA PRO A 285 -22.09 3.48 -12.66
C PRO A 285 -20.74 4.11 -12.28
N PRO A 286 -20.41 5.30 -12.81
CA PRO A 286 -19.23 6.06 -12.38
C PRO A 286 -19.38 6.47 -10.91
N LEU A 287 -18.25 6.72 -10.25
CA LEU A 287 -18.22 7.22 -8.87
C LEU A 287 -17.97 8.72 -8.87
N THR A 288 -18.55 9.42 -7.89
CA THR A 288 -18.10 10.78 -7.64
C THR A 288 -16.65 10.75 -7.10
N LEU A 289 -15.96 11.88 -7.20
CA LEU A 289 -14.58 11.95 -6.72
C LEU A 289 -14.47 11.62 -5.21
N THR A 290 -15.54 11.80 -4.47
CA THR A 290 -15.64 11.57 -3.03
C THR A 290 -16.01 10.16 -2.67
N ASP A 291 -16.99 9.61 -3.34
CA ASP A 291 -17.43 8.25 -3.06
C ASP A 291 -16.29 7.26 -3.33
N GLY A 292 -15.51 7.53 -4.39
CA GLY A 292 -14.38 6.67 -4.71
C GLY A 292 -13.23 6.71 -3.71
N ALA A 293 -12.93 7.88 -3.13
CA ALA A 293 -11.86 8.02 -2.14
C ALA A 293 -12.20 7.34 -0.80
N ALA A 294 -13.49 7.30 -0.44
CA ALA A 294 -13.96 6.75 0.82
C ALA A 294 -14.48 5.30 0.71
N LEU A 295 -14.52 4.74 -0.49
CA LEU A 295 -15.26 3.50 -0.79
C LEU A 295 -14.89 2.30 0.10
N LEU A 296 -13.62 2.12 0.45
CA LEU A 296 -13.18 1.03 1.33
C LEU A 296 -13.64 1.23 2.77
N ASP A 297 -13.59 2.46 3.25
CA ASP A 297 -13.99 2.82 4.61
C ASP A 297 -15.51 2.83 4.74
N ASP A 298 -16.24 3.39 3.75
CA ASP A 298 -17.71 3.44 3.74
C ASP A 298 -18.35 2.04 3.78
N HIS A 299 -17.73 1.07 3.12
CA HIS A 299 -18.18 -0.32 3.16
C HIS A 299 -17.58 -1.15 4.30
N GLU A 300 -16.82 -0.53 5.21
CA GLU A 300 -16.11 -1.23 6.30
C GLU A 300 -15.41 -2.50 5.79
N VAL A 301 -14.73 -2.36 4.63
CA VAL A 301 -14.06 -3.51 4.00
C VAL A 301 -13.06 -4.12 4.96
N PRO A 302 -13.12 -5.45 5.20
CA PRO A 302 -12.20 -6.10 6.12
C PRO A 302 -10.74 -5.90 5.74
N PHE A 303 -9.93 -5.52 6.73
CA PHE A 303 -8.49 -5.33 6.61
C PHE A 303 -7.72 -6.24 7.56
N THR A 304 -6.68 -6.88 7.08
CA THR A 304 -5.66 -7.53 7.93
C THR A 304 -4.32 -6.86 7.72
N TYR A 305 -3.79 -6.27 8.78
CA TYR A 305 -2.45 -5.70 8.75
C TYR A 305 -1.41 -6.72 9.21
N LEU A 306 -0.32 -6.83 8.42
CA LEU A 306 0.73 -7.82 8.64
C LEU A 306 1.82 -7.27 9.56
N TRP A 307 1.48 -7.01 10.81
CA TRP A 307 2.41 -6.71 11.90
C TRP A 307 1.81 -7.13 13.25
N PRO A 308 2.65 -7.44 14.25
CA PRO A 308 2.16 -7.88 15.55
C PRO A 308 1.70 -6.70 16.41
N GLU A 309 0.65 -6.91 17.17
CA GLU A 309 0.12 -5.94 18.13
C GLU A 309 1.14 -5.52 19.19
N SER A 310 2.05 -6.42 19.57
CA SER A 310 3.14 -6.14 20.51
C SER A 310 4.16 -5.11 20.00
N LEU A 311 4.23 -4.89 18.67
CA LEU A 311 5.11 -3.91 18.04
C LEU A 311 4.37 -2.61 17.74
N VAL A 312 3.19 -2.72 17.13
CA VAL A 312 2.28 -1.60 16.85
C VAL A 312 0.88 -2.00 17.30
N PRO A 313 0.43 -1.53 18.47
CA PRO A 313 -0.90 -1.85 18.99
C PRO A 313 -2.02 -1.47 18.02
N LYS A 314 -3.10 -2.26 18.00
CA LYS A 314 -4.31 -1.90 17.27
C LYS A 314 -4.84 -0.59 17.81
N PRO A 315 -5.05 0.44 16.96
CA PRO A 315 -5.68 1.69 17.38
C PRO A 315 -7.08 1.45 17.95
N GLU A 316 -7.41 2.20 19.02
CA GLU A 316 -8.73 2.10 19.67
C GLU A 316 -9.88 2.54 18.76
N ASP A 317 -9.60 3.39 17.77
CA ASP A 317 -10.56 3.89 16.79
C ASP A 317 -10.70 2.99 15.56
N TRP A 318 -10.01 1.85 15.51
CA TRP A 318 -10.23 0.84 14.48
C TRP A 318 -11.36 -0.12 14.85
N GLY A 319 -12.34 -0.24 13.94
CA GLY A 319 -13.50 -1.11 14.11
C GLY A 319 -13.17 -2.61 14.10
N PRO A 320 -14.19 -3.46 14.29
CA PRO A 320 -14.02 -4.92 14.31
C PRO A 320 -13.64 -5.52 12.96
N HIS A 321 -13.85 -4.78 11.85
CA HIS A 321 -13.46 -5.19 10.50
C HIS A 321 -11.95 -5.10 10.24
N ILE A 322 -11.17 -4.54 11.17
CA ILE A 322 -9.72 -4.41 11.04
C ILE A 322 -9.03 -5.34 12.02
N ASP A 323 -8.19 -6.22 11.52
CA ASP A 323 -7.41 -7.17 12.30
C ASP A 323 -5.90 -6.92 12.18
N LEU A 324 -5.17 -7.35 13.18
CA LEU A 324 -3.71 -7.47 13.14
C LEU A 324 -3.34 -8.94 13.10
N ALA A 325 -2.43 -9.28 12.20
CA ALA A 325 -1.76 -10.57 12.19
C ALA A 325 -0.34 -10.43 12.79
N ASN A 326 0.57 -11.30 12.45
CA ASN A 326 1.99 -11.11 12.68
C ASN A 326 2.69 -10.86 11.34
N PHE A 327 3.94 -10.47 11.37
CA PHE A 327 4.78 -10.49 10.19
C PHE A 327 4.81 -11.87 9.54
N ILE A 328 4.65 -11.92 8.23
CA ILE A 328 4.69 -13.14 7.44
C ILE A 328 5.99 -13.18 6.64
N GLN A 329 6.72 -14.26 6.79
CA GLN A 329 7.96 -14.49 6.07
C GLN A 329 7.80 -15.66 5.09
N TYR A 330 8.25 -15.46 3.87
CA TYR A 330 8.35 -16.53 2.88
C TYR A 330 9.67 -17.27 3.10
N GLU A 331 9.59 -18.44 3.74
CA GLU A 331 10.76 -19.24 4.10
C GLU A 331 11.40 -19.89 2.88
N GLN A 332 12.66 -19.63 2.66
CA GLN A 332 13.47 -20.16 1.57
C GLN A 332 14.82 -20.76 2.05
N ALA A 333 15.12 -20.65 3.34
CA ALA A 333 16.39 -21.09 3.93
C ALA A 333 16.72 -22.57 3.65
N GLN A 334 15.70 -23.44 3.66
CA GLN A 334 15.86 -24.88 3.48
C GLN A 334 16.30 -25.29 2.07
N THR A 335 16.00 -24.48 1.06
CA THR A 335 16.30 -24.78 -0.34
C THR A 335 17.48 -23.97 -0.88
N TYR A 336 18.09 -23.13 -0.04
CA TYR A 336 19.19 -22.26 -0.45
C TYR A 336 20.55 -22.94 -0.24
N GLU A 337 21.31 -23.02 -1.31
CA GLU A 337 22.70 -23.48 -1.29
C GLU A 337 23.65 -22.28 -1.41
N PRO A 338 24.33 -21.89 -0.32
CA PRO A 338 25.23 -20.75 -0.36
C PRO A 338 26.48 -21.03 -1.18
N PRO A 339 26.96 -20.06 -1.96
CA PRO A 339 28.25 -20.15 -2.64
C PRO A 339 29.39 -20.48 -1.66
N PRO A 340 30.40 -21.28 -2.06
CA PRO A 340 31.57 -21.60 -1.19
C PRO A 340 32.20 -20.34 -0.61
N ALA A 341 32.45 -19.31 -1.43
CA ALA A 341 33.05 -18.05 -0.98
C ALA A 341 32.26 -17.34 0.13
N LEU A 342 30.92 -17.42 0.10
CA LEU A 342 30.09 -16.87 1.18
C LEU A 342 30.25 -17.68 2.47
N ARG A 343 30.29 -19.01 2.36
CA ARG A 343 30.52 -19.87 3.53
C ARG A 343 31.90 -19.59 4.17
N ASP A 344 32.94 -19.49 3.35
CA ASP A 344 34.29 -19.19 3.79
C ASP A 344 34.37 -17.81 4.45
N PHE A 345 33.72 -16.79 3.83
CA PHE A 345 33.64 -15.47 4.43
C PHE A 345 32.91 -15.51 5.79
N LEU A 346 31.79 -16.17 5.92
CA LEU A 346 31.09 -16.28 7.20
C LEU A 346 31.91 -17.00 8.28
N ALA A 347 32.64 -18.05 7.92
CA ALA A 347 33.47 -18.81 8.84
C ALA A 347 34.79 -18.09 9.26
N ALA A 348 35.24 -17.10 8.48
CA ALA A 348 36.54 -16.45 8.66
C ALA A 348 36.62 -15.42 9.81
N GLY A 349 35.55 -15.21 10.61
CA GLY A 349 35.61 -14.28 11.73
C GLY A 349 34.24 -13.93 12.32
N GLU A 350 34.20 -12.81 13.04
CA GLU A 350 33.00 -12.29 13.70
C GLU A 350 31.79 -12.19 12.73
N PRO A 351 30.54 -12.44 13.21
CA PRO A 351 29.35 -12.27 12.40
C PRO A 351 29.27 -10.89 11.75
N PRO A 352 29.04 -10.81 10.43
CA PRO A 352 29.03 -9.54 9.70
C PRO A 352 27.77 -8.71 9.99
N ILE A 353 27.80 -7.43 9.60
CA ILE A 353 26.62 -6.59 9.46
C ILE A 353 26.11 -6.75 8.02
N TYR A 354 24.84 -7.09 7.86
CA TYR A 354 24.19 -7.03 6.55
C TYR A 354 23.85 -5.57 6.20
N VAL A 355 24.14 -5.16 4.96
CA VAL A 355 23.73 -3.86 4.41
C VAL A 355 23.09 -4.09 3.04
N GLY A 356 21.82 -3.69 2.88
CA GLY A 356 21.14 -3.84 1.60
C GLY A 356 19.85 -3.02 1.53
N PHE A 357 19.57 -2.43 0.36
CA PHE A 357 18.41 -1.56 0.17
C PHE A 357 17.34 -2.17 -0.72
N GLY A 358 17.42 -3.47 -1.02
CA GLY A 358 16.40 -4.23 -1.73
C GLY A 358 16.10 -3.69 -3.13
N SER A 359 14.83 -3.45 -3.40
CA SER A 359 14.33 -2.93 -4.68
C SER A 359 14.40 -1.39 -4.81
N VAL A 360 15.22 -0.72 -4.00
CA VAL A 360 15.40 0.73 -4.08
C VAL A 360 16.57 1.05 -5.01
N VAL A 361 16.36 1.98 -5.94
CA VAL A 361 17.41 2.50 -6.84
C VAL A 361 18.12 3.67 -6.15
N ALA A 362 19.44 3.63 -6.04
CA ALA A 362 20.22 4.72 -5.46
C ALA A 362 20.44 5.84 -6.49
N GLN A 363 20.34 7.11 -6.07
CA GLN A 363 20.66 8.26 -6.93
C GLN A 363 22.15 8.33 -7.27
N ASP A 364 23.02 7.98 -6.31
CA ASP A 364 24.47 7.91 -6.50
C ASP A 364 25.02 6.63 -5.84
N PRO A 365 25.04 5.51 -6.58
CA PRO A 365 25.55 4.23 -6.07
C PRO A 365 27.01 4.28 -5.61
N VAL A 366 27.85 5.08 -6.26
CA VAL A 366 29.29 5.17 -5.97
C VAL A 366 29.52 5.83 -4.61
N VAL A 367 28.86 6.97 -4.38
CA VAL A 367 28.95 7.68 -3.10
C VAL A 367 28.41 6.81 -1.98
N LEU A 368 27.24 6.18 -2.19
CA LEU A 368 26.62 5.30 -1.19
C LEU A 368 27.52 4.10 -0.85
N THR A 369 28.07 3.43 -1.85
CA THR A 369 29.01 2.31 -1.66
C THR A 369 30.23 2.74 -0.84
N ARG A 370 30.85 3.87 -1.18
CA ARG A 370 31.99 4.41 -0.45
C ARG A 370 31.63 4.72 1.01
N THR A 371 30.48 5.34 1.25
CA THR A 371 29.99 5.65 2.59
C THR A 371 29.86 4.38 3.42
N ILE A 372 29.26 3.31 2.86
CA ILE A 372 29.08 2.02 3.54
C ILE A 372 30.42 1.37 3.86
N PHE A 373 31.32 1.27 2.89
CA PHE A 373 32.61 0.60 3.08
C PHE A 373 33.45 1.34 4.13
N THR A 374 33.54 2.67 4.05
CA THR A 374 34.29 3.47 5.03
C THR A 374 33.68 3.37 6.43
N ALA A 375 32.33 3.33 6.55
CA ALA A 375 31.67 3.18 7.84
C ALA A 375 31.93 1.79 8.46
N LEU A 376 31.91 0.72 7.65
CA LEU A 376 32.27 -0.64 8.11
C LEU A 376 33.74 -0.71 8.60
N GLU A 377 34.64 -0.09 7.85
CA GLU A 377 36.08 -0.03 8.22
C GLU A 377 36.24 0.74 9.54
N ARG A 378 35.67 1.94 9.69
CA ARG A 378 35.77 2.75 10.92
C ARG A 378 35.16 2.06 12.13
N ALA A 379 34.06 1.33 11.94
CA ALA A 379 33.44 0.54 13.00
C ALA A 379 34.21 -0.75 13.32
N GLY A 380 35.31 -1.07 12.60
CA GLY A 380 36.01 -2.35 12.72
C GLY A 380 35.06 -3.53 12.50
N ALA A 381 34.14 -3.42 11.54
CA ALA A 381 33.09 -4.39 11.29
C ALA A 381 33.30 -5.12 9.98
N ARG A 382 32.94 -6.41 9.95
CA ARG A 382 32.77 -7.13 8.70
C ARG A 382 31.37 -6.84 8.13
N GLY A 383 31.28 -6.75 6.81
CA GLY A 383 30.00 -6.45 6.13
C GLY A 383 29.66 -7.45 5.04
N ILE A 384 28.39 -7.80 4.93
CA ILE A 384 27.80 -8.41 3.72
C ILE A 384 26.93 -7.34 3.09
N VAL A 385 27.32 -6.88 1.89
CA VAL A 385 26.63 -5.81 1.18
C VAL A 385 25.89 -6.40 -0.01
N ALA A 386 24.58 -6.25 -0.03
CA ALA A 386 23.74 -6.69 -1.14
C ALA A 386 23.81 -5.66 -2.27
N GLU A 387 24.10 -6.13 -3.48
CA GLU A 387 24.12 -5.28 -4.68
C GLU A 387 22.76 -4.64 -4.95
N GLY A 388 21.70 -5.44 -4.88
CA GLY A 388 20.31 -5.00 -5.06
C GLY A 388 20.08 -4.13 -6.30
N TRP A 389 18.96 -3.47 -6.37
CA TRP A 389 18.68 -2.49 -7.44
C TRP A 389 19.42 -1.16 -7.23
N ALA A 390 20.05 -0.97 -6.08
CA ALA A 390 20.92 0.15 -5.80
C ALA A 390 22.29 0.05 -6.48
N HIS A 391 22.60 -1.11 -7.11
CA HIS A 391 23.88 -1.40 -7.78
C HIS A 391 25.12 -1.08 -6.91
N LEU A 392 25.06 -1.49 -5.64
CA LEU A 392 26.17 -1.27 -4.71
C LEU A 392 27.36 -2.15 -5.08
N GLY A 393 28.58 -1.68 -4.81
CA GLY A 393 29.81 -2.48 -4.91
C GLY A 393 30.73 -2.18 -6.06
N GLY A 394 30.53 -1.10 -6.82
CA GLY A 394 31.48 -0.65 -7.85
C GLY A 394 32.84 -0.27 -7.26
N GLY A 395 33.92 -0.94 -7.67
CA GLY A 395 35.28 -0.65 -7.26
C GLY A 395 36.01 -1.83 -6.55
N ALA A 396 37.21 -1.56 -5.99
CA ALA A 396 37.94 -2.55 -5.22
C ALA A 396 37.25 -2.86 -3.90
N LEU A 397 37.03 -4.14 -3.61
CA LEU A 397 36.38 -4.59 -2.38
C LEU A 397 37.36 -4.57 -1.21
N PRO A 398 37.00 -3.94 -0.08
CA PRO A 398 37.79 -4.08 1.15
C PRO A 398 37.77 -5.54 1.66
N PRO A 399 38.84 -6.01 2.32
CA PRO A 399 38.96 -7.41 2.76
C PRO A 399 37.90 -7.81 3.81
N ASN A 400 37.31 -6.86 4.48
CA ASN A 400 36.25 -7.07 5.48
C ASN A 400 34.82 -7.03 4.87
N VAL A 401 34.69 -6.93 3.54
CA VAL A 401 33.40 -6.84 2.85
C VAL A 401 33.22 -7.99 1.87
N TYR A 402 32.03 -8.59 1.89
CA TYR A 402 31.55 -9.54 0.90
C TYR A 402 30.37 -8.96 0.14
N LEU A 403 30.42 -8.93 -1.18
CA LEU A 403 29.26 -8.58 -2.02
C LEU A 403 28.39 -9.81 -2.24
N ILE A 404 27.07 -9.63 -2.08
CA ILE A 404 26.10 -10.69 -2.26
C ILE A 404 25.02 -10.26 -3.25
N GLY A 405 24.66 -11.19 -4.14
CA GLY A 405 23.46 -11.06 -4.96
C GLY A 405 22.19 -11.43 -4.19
N ASP A 406 21.28 -12.11 -4.84
CA ASP A 406 20.04 -12.56 -4.22
C ASP A 406 20.28 -13.68 -3.20
N CYS A 407 19.90 -13.44 -1.96
CA CYS A 407 20.06 -14.38 -0.86
C CYS A 407 18.85 -14.32 0.09
N PRO A 408 18.27 -15.47 0.45
CA PRO A 408 17.16 -15.50 1.41
C PRO A 408 17.57 -14.92 2.77
N HIS A 409 16.80 -13.95 3.24
CA HIS A 409 17.06 -13.29 4.52
C HIS A 409 16.92 -14.24 5.71
N ASP A 410 15.99 -15.19 5.65
CA ASP A 410 15.79 -16.23 6.66
C ASP A 410 16.98 -17.19 6.79
N TRP A 411 17.78 -17.33 5.72
CA TRP A 411 19.05 -18.06 5.78
C TRP A 411 20.19 -17.16 6.25
N LEU A 412 20.29 -15.91 5.74
CA LEU A 412 21.46 -15.05 5.95
C LEU A 412 21.44 -14.36 7.32
N PHE A 413 20.31 -13.78 7.72
CA PHE A 413 20.23 -12.92 8.91
C PHE A 413 20.60 -13.64 10.22
N PRO A 414 20.22 -14.92 10.47
CA PRO A 414 20.69 -15.63 11.66
C PRO A 414 22.24 -15.76 11.77
N ARG A 415 22.95 -15.46 10.69
CA ARG A 415 24.44 -15.49 10.60
C ARG A 415 25.06 -14.11 10.68
N CYS A 416 24.23 -13.07 10.82
CA CYS A 416 24.65 -11.69 10.97
C CYS A 416 24.54 -11.24 12.44
N ARG A 417 25.20 -10.13 12.79
CA ARG A 417 25.08 -9.52 14.12
C ARG A 417 24.16 -8.29 14.15
N ALA A 418 23.88 -7.70 13.00
CA ALA A 418 22.96 -6.59 12.80
C ALA A 418 22.57 -6.51 11.32
N VAL A 419 21.48 -5.82 11.03
CA VAL A 419 21.02 -5.55 9.66
C VAL A 419 20.86 -4.04 9.46
N CYS A 420 21.24 -3.55 8.28
CA CYS A 420 21.05 -2.18 7.85
C CYS A 420 20.32 -2.18 6.50
N HIS A 421 19.14 -1.56 6.45
CA HIS A 421 18.31 -1.59 5.25
C HIS A 421 17.40 -0.35 5.12
N HIS A 422 16.69 -0.27 3.99
CA HIS A 422 15.82 0.87 3.67
C HIS A 422 14.57 1.02 4.57
N GLY A 423 14.16 0.00 5.30
CA GLY A 423 12.97 0.06 6.18
C GLY A 423 11.68 -0.44 5.55
N GLY A 424 11.72 -1.13 4.41
CA GLY A 424 10.52 -1.81 3.89
C GLY A 424 10.05 -2.89 4.87
N ALA A 425 8.73 -3.08 4.99
CA ALA A 425 8.10 -3.96 5.98
C ALA A 425 8.67 -5.39 5.97
N GLY A 426 8.90 -5.99 4.79
CA GLY A 426 9.42 -7.36 4.66
C GLY A 426 10.82 -7.51 5.24
N THR A 427 11.75 -6.59 4.92
CA THR A 427 13.14 -6.65 5.44
C THR A 427 13.19 -6.29 6.91
N THR A 428 12.36 -5.33 7.37
CA THR A 428 12.19 -5.00 8.79
C THR A 428 11.72 -6.23 9.59
N SER A 429 10.70 -6.90 9.08
CA SER A 429 10.20 -8.17 9.61
C SER A 429 11.31 -9.21 9.74
N ALA A 430 12.05 -9.44 8.67
CA ALA A 430 13.14 -10.45 8.64
C ALA A 430 14.23 -10.16 9.67
N GLY A 431 14.66 -8.89 9.79
CA GLY A 431 15.66 -8.46 10.78
C GLY A 431 15.19 -8.65 12.21
N LEU A 432 13.98 -8.18 12.52
CA LEU A 432 13.38 -8.30 13.85
C LEU A 432 13.10 -9.76 14.22
N ARG A 433 12.55 -10.58 13.30
CA ARG A 433 12.33 -12.02 13.56
C ARG A 433 13.64 -12.79 13.78
N ALA A 434 14.73 -12.40 13.11
CA ALA A 434 16.05 -12.96 13.38
C ALA A 434 16.61 -12.54 14.75
N GLY A 435 15.96 -11.61 15.46
CA GLY A 435 16.41 -11.10 16.76
C GLY A 435 17.61 -10.17 16.65
N LEU A 436 17.76 -9.46 15.52
CA LEU A 436 18.92 -8.64 15.24
C LEU A 436 18.66 -7.14 15.45
N PRO A 437 19.63 -6.41 16.00
CA PRO A 437 19.65 -4.96 15.91
C PRO A 437 19.45 -4.50 14.48
N THR A 438 18.47 -3.62 14.27
CA THR A 438 18.02 -3.21 12.94
C THR A 438 18.23 -1.71 12.74
N ILE A 439 19.08 -1.34 11.78
CA ILE A 439 19.35 0.03 11.36
C ILE A 439 18.49 0.33 10.14
N VAL A 440 17.69 1.39 10.21
CA VAL A 440 16.84 1.80 9.10
C VAL A 440 17.36 3.08 8.47
N VAL A 441 17.60 3.03 7.16
CA VAL A 441 17.98 4.17 6.32
C VAL A 441 16.80 4.42 5.35
N PRO A 442 15.77 5.18 5.76
CA PRO A 442 14.58 5.36 4.94
C PRO A 442 14.84 6.28 3.75
N PHE A 443 14.27 5.91 2.60
CA PHE A 443 14.26 6.65 1.36
C PHE A 443 12.94 7.38 1.16
N PHE A 444 11.81 6.70 1.36
CA PHE A 444 10.45 7.23 1.14
C PHE A 444 9.37 6.37 1.85
N GLY A 445 8.14 6.88 1.88
CA GLY A 445 6.93 6.14 2.23
C GLY A 445 6.91 5.59 3.66
N ASP A 446 6.46 4.36 3.78
CA ASP A 446 6.34 3.62 5.04
C ASP A 446 7.67 3.31 5.72
N GLN A 447 8.78 3.45 5.02
CA GLN A 447 10.12 3.21 5.56
C GLN A 447 10.43 4.11 6.77
N PHE A 448 9.95 5.35 6.75
CA PHE A 448 10.02 6.26 7.91
C PHE A 448 9.19 5.80 9.09
N PHE A 449 8.00 5.26 8.82
CA PHE A 449 7.14 4.68 9.85
C PHE A 449 7.85 3.51 10.53
N TRP A 450 8.31 2.53 9.75
CA TRP A 450 8.99 1.35 10.29
C TRP A 450 10.29 1.70 11.00
N GLY A 451 11.06 2.67 10.50
CA GLY A 451 12.28 3.14 11.17
C GLY A 451 12.00 3.67 12.58
N ARG A 452 10.97 4.49 12.73
CA ARG A 452 10.54 5.01 14.05
C ARG A 452 10.03 3.89 14.97
N ILE A 453 9.29 2.91 14.42
CA ILE A 453 8.80 1.77 15.21
C ILE A 453 9.95 0.93 15.74
N VAL A 454 10.97 0.63 14.93
CA VAL A 454 12.18 -0.11 15.35
C VAL A 454 12.91 0.63 16.48
N ALA A 455 13.12 1.94 16.33
CA ALA A 455 13.77 2.76 17.34
C ALA A 455 12.94 2.83 18.64
N LYS A 456 11.62 3.08 18.55
CA LYS A 456 10.70 3.08 19.69
C LYS A 456 10.66 1.74 20.43
N ALA A 457 10.76 0.63 19.70
CA ALA A 457 10.83 -0.71 20.29
C ALA A 457 12.19 -1.00 20.97
N GLY A 458 13.19 -0.12 20.83
CA GLY A 458 14.54 -0.32 21.34
C GLY A 458 15.34 -1.39 20.61
N ALA A 459 14.89 -1.84 19.43
CA ALA A 459 15.54 -2.87 18.63
C ALA A 459 16.54 -2.31 17.60
N GLY A 460 16.75 -1.01 17.58
CA GLY A 460 17.70 -0.32 16.70
C GLY A 460 17.90 1.14 17.08
N PRO A 461 18.86 1.84 16.45
CA PRO A 461 19.04 3.28 16.62
C PRO A 461 17.92 4.05 15.89
N GLU A 462 17.88 5.38 16.11
CA GLU A 462 17.04 6.29 15.34
C GLU A 462 17.31 6.15 13.82
N PRO A 463 16.27 6.19 12.98
CA PRO A 463 16.46 6.04 11.54
C PRO A 463 17.26 7.21 10.96
N ILE A 464 18.15 6.89 10.02
CA ILE A 464 18.98 7.88 9.32
C ILE A 464 18.41 8.10 7.92
N PRO A 465 17.65 9.17 7.66
CA PRO A 465 17.15 9.46 6.31
C PRO A 465 18.29 9.46 5.27
N ILE A 466 18.08 8.83 4.11
CA ILE A 466 19.12 8.70 3.07
C ILE A 466 19.82 10.03 2.74
N ARG A 467 19.11 11.14 2.78
CA ARG A 467 19.63 12.49 2.50
C ARG A 467 20.56 13.03 3.61
N ARG A 468 20.55 12.42 4.79
CA ARG A 468 21.41 12.76 5.93
C ARG A 468 22.43 11.67 6.19
N LEU A 469 22.44 10.62 5.37
CA LEU A 469 23.37 9.51 5.51
C LEU A 469 24.77 9.98 5.12
N ASP A 470 25.69 9.85 6.06
CA ASP A 470 27.13 10.02 5.86
C ASP A 470 27.90 8.93 6.60
N THR A 471 29.21 8.92 6.43
CA THR A 471 30.09 7.93 7.06
C THR A 471 30.04 7.98 8.58
N GLU A 472 29.90 9.16 9.18
CA GLU A 472 29.90 9.35 10.63
C GLU A 472 28.61 8.82 11.25
N SER A 473 27.46 9.20 10.74
CA SER A 473 26.14 8.75 11.20
C SER A 473 25.98 7.24 11.05
N LEU A 474 26.46 6.66 9.93
CA LEU A 474 26.36 5.21 9.70
C LEU A 474 27.33 4.44 10.62
N THR A 475 28.55 4.94 10.86
CA THR A 475 29.49 4.36 11.83
C THR A 475 28.87 4.36 13.23
N ALA A 476 28.32 5.48 13.66
CA ALA A 476 27.65 5.60 14.97
C ALA A 476 26.48 4.62 15.11
N ALA A 477 25.72 4.39 14.03
CA ALA A 477 24.62 3.42 14.02
C ALA A 477 25.15 1.97 14.14
N PHE A 478 26.23 1.61 13.46
CA PHE A 478 26.89 0.30 13.62
C PHE A 478 27.38 0.07 15.04
N ASP A 479 27.98 1.09 15.66
CA ASP A 479 28.43 1.02 17.04
C ASP A 479 27.28 0.95 18.05
N ALA A 480 26.16 1.65 17.77
CA ALA A 480 24.95 1.57 18.60
C ALA A 480 24.40 0.13 18.66
N CYS A 481 24.49 -0.64 17.58
CA CYS A 481 24.05 -2.03 17.53
C CYS A 481 24.90 -2.98 18.40
N ARG A 482 26.05 -2.54 18.92
CA ARG A 482 26.87 -3.31 19.88
C ARG A 482 26.37 -3.17 21.32
N ARG A 483 25.52 -2.16 21.61
CA ARG A 483 25.02 -1.91 22.96
C ARG A 483 24.18 -3.10 23.45
N PRO A 484 24.45 -3.63 24.65
CA PRO A 484 23.71 -4.77 25.20
C PRO A 484 22.19 -4.57 25.17
N GLN A 485 21.73 -3.37 25.56
CA GLN A 485 20.31 -3.05 25.65
C GLN A 485 19.59 -3.22 24.30
N ILE A 486 20.20 -2.76 23.19
CA ILE A 486 19.61 -2.90 21.85
C ILE A 486 19.62 -4.37 21.41
N ARG A 487 20.69 -5.10 21.69
CA ARG A 487 20.82 -6.53 21.34
C ARG A 487 19.82 -7.40 22.10
N GLU A 488 19.72 -7.21 23.40
CA GLU A 488 18.78 -7.92 24.27
C GLU A 488 17.35 -7.66 23.83
N ARG A 489 17.01 -6.39 23.62
CA ARG A 489 15.66 -6.01 23.19
C ARG A 489 15.30 -6.55 21.80
N ALA A 490 16.23 -6.52 20.85
CA ALA A 490 16.03 -7.13 19.53
C ALA A 490 15.84 -8.65 19.64
N SER A 491 16.62 -9.33 20.47
CA SER A 491 16.51 -10.78 20.71
C SER A 491 15.17 -11.18 21.34
N GLU A 492 14.72 -10.46 22.37
CA GLU A 492 13.42 -10.66 23.03
C GLU A 492 12.27 -10.49 22.03
N LEU A 493 12.31 -9.39 21.27
CA LEU A 493 11.30 -9.12 20.25
C LEU A 493 11.29 -10.22 19.19
N GLY A 494 12.46 -10.64 18.73
CA GLY A 494 12.58 -11.72 17.75
C GLY A 494 11.99 -13.06 18.25
N ALA A 495 12.24 -13.40 19.51
CA ALA A 495 11.66 -14.60 20.13
C ALA A 495 10.11 -14.52 20.15
N HIS A 496 9.55 -13.36 20.53
CA HIS A 496 8.12 -13.14 20.54
C HIS A 496 7.51 -13.22 19.13
N LEU A 497 8.15 -12.61 18.14
CA LEU A 497 7.69 -12.63 16.75
C LEU A 497 7.67 -14.04 16.14
N ARG A 498 8.61 -14.91 16.53
CA ARG A 498 8.64 -16.30 16.06
C ARG A 498 7.62 -17.21 16.74
N ALA A 499 7.14 -16.85 17.92
CA ALA A 499 6.17 -17.64 18.67
C ALA A 499 4.74 -17.58 18.09
N THR A 500 4.47 -16.63 17.19
CA THR A 500 3.12 -16.42 16.66
C THR A 500 3.10 -16.65 15.15
N ASP A 501 2.16 -17.51 14.70
CA ASP A 501 1.96 -17.78 13.27
C ASP A 501 1.11 -16.69 12.60
N GLY A 502 1.77 -15.80 11.85
CA GLY A 502 1.11 -14.73 11.13
C GLY A 502 0.25 -15.21 9.96
N VAL A 503 0.60 -16.36 9.36
CA VAL A 503 -0.17 -16.93 8.24
C VAL A 503 -1.52 -17.43 8.76
N GLU A 504 -1.49 -18.18 9.87
CA GLU A 504 -2.71 -18.70 10.48
C GLU A 504 -3.63 -17.56 10.93
N LEU A 505 -3.09 -16.50 11.56
CA LEU A 505 -3.86 -15.32 11.96
C LEU A 505 -4.49 -14.60 10.75
N ALA A 506 -3.76 -14.45 9.66
CA ALA A 506 -4.29 -13.82 8.44
C ALA A 506 -5.41 -14.66 7.81
N VAL A 507 -5.25 -15.96 7.75
CA VAL A 507 -6.28 -16.89 7.23
C VAL A 507 -7.52 -16.90 8.12
N GLN A 508 -7.34 -16.89 9.45
CA GLN A 508 -8.45 -16.80 10.41
C GLN A 508 -9.19 -15.45 10.28
N SER A 509 -8.47 -14.35 10.05
CA SER A 509 -9.09 -13.05 9.78
C SER A 509 -9.94 -13.10 8.51
N ILE A 510 -9.39 -13.61 7.40
CA ILE A 510 -10.17 -13.80 6.16
C ILE A 510 -11.44 -14.62 6.45
N ALA A 511 -11.32 -15.77 7.12
CA ALA A 511 -12.44 -16.65 7.41
C ALA A 511 -13.51 -16.00 8.30
N ARG A 512 -13.10 -15.20 9.29
CA ARG A 512 -13.99 -14.49 10.23
C ARG A 512 -14.89 -13.49 9.53
N HIS A 513 -14.36 -12.81 8.53
CA HIS A 513 -15.08 -11.74 7.80
C HIS A 513 -15.81 -12.25 6.56
N LEU A 514 -15.78 -13.54 6.29
CA LEU A 514 -16.62 -14.10 5.24
C LEU A 514 -18.08 -14.20 5.72
N PRO A 515 -19.06 -13.99 4.82
CA PRO A 515 -20.44 -14.31 5.12
C PRO A 515 -20.56 -15.72 5.68
N ALA A 516 -21.33 -15.87 6.76
CA ALA A 516 -21.50 -17.16 7.41
C ALA A 516 -22.03 -18.21 6.42
N PRO A 517 -21.57 -19.47 6.49
CA PRO A 517 -22.17 -20.54 5.71
C PRO A 517 -23.64 -20.69 6.07
N VAL A 518 -24.50 -20.76 5.07
CA VAL A 518 -25.94 -20.91 5.25
C VAL A 518 -26.34 -22.29 4.74
N MET A 519 -27.23 -22.95 5.46
CA MET A 519 -27.83 -24.20 4.97
C MET A 519 -28.77 -23.91 3.81
N CYS A 520 -28.90 -24.87 2.91
CA CYS A 520 -29.71 -24.73 1.73
C CYS A 520 -31.19 -24.41 2.04
N CYS A 521 -31.90 -24.04 1.02
CA CYS A 521 -33.33 -23.72 1.03
C CYS A 521 -34.18 -24.80 1.72
N SER A 522 -35.43 -24.46 1.93
CA SER A 522 -36.46 -25.25 2.64
C SER A 522 -36.70 -26.68 2.17
N ARG A 523 -36.12 -27.13 1.05
CA ARG A 523 -36.29 -28.48 0.52
C ARG A 523 -35.20 -29.45 0.93
N ASP A 524 -34.02 -28.99 1.20
CA ASP A 524 -32.86 -29.82 1.51
C ASP A 524 -31.98 -29.17 2.57
N SER A 525 -32.44 -29.23 3.81
CA SER A 525 -31.76 -28.64 4.96
C SER A 525 -30.40 -29.28 5.29
N ASP A 526 -30.06 -30.37 4.61
CA ASP A 526 -28.85 -31.16 4.92
C ASP A 526 -27.65 -30.72 4.02
N HIS A 527 -27.91 -29.92 2.99
CA HIS A 527 -26.88 -29.43 2.10
C HIS A 527 -26.51 -27.97 2.36
N LEU A 528 -25.22 -27.66 2.27
CA LEU A 528 -24.75 -26.27 2.30
C LEU A 528 -25.15 -25.54 1.04
N ALA A 529 -25.58 -24.29 1.19
CA ALA A 529 -25.88 -23.43 0.07
C ALA A 529 -24.59 -23.05 -0.68
N VAL A 530 -24.64 -23.14 -1.98
CA VAL A 530 -23.58 -22.69 -2.90
C VAL A 530 -24.03 -21.55 -3.81
N LEU A 531 -25.34 -21.32 -3.90
CA LEU A 531 -25.97 -20.27 -4.72
C LEU A 531 -26.98 -19.46 -3.89
N TYR A 532 -27.23 -18.24 -4.33
CA TYR A 532 -28.30 -17.36 -3.85
C TYR A 532 -29.15 -16.89 -5.02
N CYS A 533 -30.47 -16.99 -4.90
CA CYS A 533 -31.41 -16.52 -5.91
C CYS A 533 -31.96 -15.14 -5.53
N ASP A 534 -31.70 -14.12 -6.35
CA ASP A 534 -32.17 -12.75 -6.13
C ASP A 534 -33.68 -12.61 -6.18
N THR A 535 -34.32 -13.32 -7.11
CA THR A 535 -35.78 -13.23 -7.30
C THR A 535 -36.53 -13.80 -6.11
N CYS A 536 -36.09 -14.95 -5.60
CA CYS A 536 -36.78 -15.65 -4.51
C CYS A 536 -36.19 -15.32 -3.14
N ARG A 537 -35.01 -14.69 -3.08
CA ARG A 537 -34.26 -14.35 -1.86
C ARG A 537 -33.97 -15.56 -0.97
N VAL A 538 -33.60 -16.68 -1.58
CA VAL A 538 -33.29 -17.94 -0.90
C VAL A 538 -31.92 -18.45 -1.26
N HIS A 539 -31.30 -19.14 -0.31
CA HIS A 539 -30.02 -19.84 -0.51
C HIS A 539 -30.26 -21.24 -1.05
N LEU A 540 -29.48 -21.68 -2.00
CA LEU A 540 -29.69 -22.90 -2.77
C LEU A 540 -28.42 -23.76 -2.80
N CYS A 541 -28.57 -25.07 -2.74
CA CYS A 541 -27.53 -25.99 -3.20
C CYS A 541 -27.55 -26.09 -4.73
N GLU A 542 -26.53 -26.68 -5.32
CA GLU A 542 -26.39 -26.79 -6.77
C GLU A 542 -27.59 -27.47 -7.42
N SER A 543 -28.08 -28.56 -6.84
CA SER A 543 -29.24 -29.31 -7.32
C SER A 543 -30.56 -28.51 -7.26
N CYS A 544 -30.76 -27.68 -6.24
CA CYS A 544 -31.95 -26.82 -6.14
C CYS A 544 -31.85 -25.63 -7.10
N GLY A 545 -30.65 -25.09 -7.34
CA GLY A 545 -30.41 -24.00 -8.29
C GLY A 545 -30.81 -24.38 -9.71
N ASP A 546 -30.44 -25.56 -10.14
CA ASP A 546 -30.71 -26.07 -11.49
C ASP A 546 -32.18 -26.47 -11.69
N ALA A 547 -32.80 -27.05 -10.65
CA ALA A 547 -34.14 -27.62 -10.78
C ALA A 547 -35.28 -26.60 -10.77
N GLU A 548 -35.20 -25.55 -9.95
CA GLU A 548 -36.33 -24.64 -9.69
C GLU A 548 -36.07 -23.18 -9.99
N HIS A 549 -34.82 -22.82 -10.19
CA HIS A 549 -34.40 -21.42 -10.37
C HIS A 549 -33.70 -21.21 -11.73
N SER A 550 -33.83 -22.13 -12.68
CA SER A 550 -33.17 -22.10 -13.98
C SER A 550 -33.48 -20.86 -14.85
N GLY A 551 -34.50 -20.10 -14.49
CA GLY A 551 -34.86 -18.84 -15.14
C GLY A 551 -34.59 -17.59 -14.29
N HIS A 552 -34.09 -17.75 -13.09
CA HIS A 552 -33.81 -16.64 -12.16
C HIS A 552 -32.34 -16.29 -12.13
N PRO A 553 -31.97 -15.03 -11.89
CA PRO A 553 -30.61 -14.66 -11.58
C PRO A 553 -30.15 -15.37 -10.31
N VAL A 554 -29.07 -16.15 -10.39
CA VAL A 554 -28.44 -16.82 -9.25
C VAL A 554 -26.99 -16.37 -9.14
N HIS A 555 -26.53 -16.16 -7.92
CA HIS A 555 -25.17 -15.76 -7.58
C HIS A 555 -24.54 -16.79 -6.63
N PRO A 556 -23.20 -16.80 -6.46
CA PRO A 556 -22.58 -17.54 -5.38
C PRO A 556 -23.22 -17.21 -4.03
N TYR A 557 -23.36 -18.18 -3.13
CA TYR A 557 -24.08 -18.01 -1.85
C TYR A 557 -23.46 -16.92 -0.94
N ARG A 558 -22.23 -16.51 -1.19
CA ARG A 558 -21.53 -15.41 -0.50
C ARG A 558 -21.77 -14.07 -1.19
N TYR A 559 -22.98 -13.88 -1.68
CA TYR A 559 -23.41 -12.62 -2.27
C TYR A 559 -23.22 -11.47 -1.28
N VAL A 560 -22.55 -10.41 -1.73
CA VAL A 560 -22.41 -9.15 -1.02
C VAL A 560 -23.15 -8.07 -1.82
N ASP A 561 -24.09 -7.41 -1.17
CA ASP A 561 -24.72 -6.23 -1.74
C ASP A 561 -23.84 -5.01 -1.51
N TRP A 562 -23.22 -4.56 -2.57
CA TRP A 562 -22.37 -3.37 -2.56
C TRP A 562 -23.12 -2.07 -2.86
N SER A 563 -24.44 -2.13 -3.07
CA SER A 563 -25.25 -0.95 -3.42
C SER A 563 -25.49 -0.01 -2.24
N GLU A 564 -25.46 -0.55 -1.02
CA GLU A 564 -25.65 0.22 0.20
C GLU A 564 -24.50 -0.05 1.19
N PRO A 565 -23.85 1.02 1.72
CA PRO A 565 -22.89 0.85 2.80
C PRO A 565 -23.62 0.36 4.07
N PRO A 566 -22.94 -0.35 4.99
CA PRO A 566 -23.53 -0.79 6.24
C PRO A 566 -24.07 0.40 7.04
N PRO A 567 -25.19 0.23 7.77
CA PRO A 567 -25.95 1.35 8.38
C PRO A 567 -25.21 2.09 9.53
N HIS A 568 -23.99 1.77 9.82
CA HIS A 568 -23.22 2.32 10.95
C HIS A 568 -21.90 3.00 10.54
N GLY A 569 -21.65 3.25 9.25
CA GLY A 569 -20.44 3.94 8.80
C GLY A 569 -20.38 5.37 9.34
N VAL A 570 -19.44 5.63 10.26
CA VAL A 570 -19.06 6.98 10.73
C VAL A 570 -18.59 7.88 9.59
N VAL A 571 -18.48 7.33 8.39
CA VAL A 571 -17.85 7.92 7.22
C VAL A 571 -18.86 8.58 6.27
N ALA A 572 -20.17 8.31 6.39
CA ALA A 572 -21.18 9.03 5.61
C ALA A 572 -21.09 10.57 5.82
N ASP A 573 -20.77 11.00 7.05
CA ASP A 573 -20.50 12.41 7.35
C ASP A 573 -19.13 12.89 6.83
N LEU A 574 -18.14 11.98 6.69
CA LEU A 574 -16.86 12.27 6.07
C LEU A 574 -16.98 12.29 4.54
N GLY A 575 -17.81 11.46 3.94
CA GLY A 575 -18.10 11.44 2.51
C GLY A 575 -18.67 12.77 2.03
N GLU A 576 -19.65 13.36 2.75
CA GLU A 576 -20.10 14.73 2.49
C GLU A 576 -18.99 15.77 2.68
N LEU A 577 -18.15 15.56 3.69
CA LEU A 577 -17.02 16.43 4.00
C LEU A 577 -15.93 16.41 2.92
N ILE A 578 -15.66 15.24 2.37
CA ILE A 578 -14.71 14.98 1.29
C ILE A 578 -15.33 15.40 -0.06
N GLY A 579 -16.69 15.27 -0.27
CA GLY A 579 -17.44 15.64 -1.48
C GLY A 579 -17.27 17.06 -1.90
N ASP A 580 -17.39 17.91 -0.96
CA ASP A 580 -17.22 19.33 -1.17
C ASP A 580 -15.75 19.71 -1.47
N ALA A 581 -14.77 18.95 -0.95
CA ALA A 581 -13.34 19.15 -1.23
C ALA A 581 -12.98 18.81 -2.68
N ALA A 582 -13.61 17.79 -3.22
CA ALA A 582 -13.34 17.28 -4.55
C ALA A 582 -13.91 18.17 -5.67
N HIS A 583 -15.13 18.69 -5.54
CA HIS A 583 -15.64 19.70 -6.45
C HIS A 583 -14.79 20.98 -6.45
N ALA A 584 -14.11 21.22 -5.34
CA ALA A 584 -13.16 22.31 -5.19
C ALA A 584 -11.87 22.11 -5.96
N LEU A 585 -11.42 20.86 -6.02
CA LEU A 585 -10.27 20.44 -6.79
C LEU A 585 -10.47 20.75 -8.28
N GLN A 586 -11.59 20.30 -8.82
CA GLN A 586 -11.94 20.53 -10.21
C GLN A 586 -12.06 22.01 -10.58
N ALA A 587 -12.69 22.82 -9.73
CA ALA A 587 -12.88 24.24 -10.03
C ALA A 587 -11.64 25.10 -9.76
N GLY A 588 -10.79 24.74 -8.77
CA GLY A 588 -9.51 25.43 -8.51
C GLY A 588 -8.50 25.21 -9.63
N LEU A 589 -8.47 24.00 -10.23
CA LEU A 589 -7.65 23.70 -11.40
C LEU A 589 -8.18 24.41 -12.67
N ALA A 590 -9.52 24.59 -12.80
CA ALA A 590 -10.11 25.34 -13.90
C ALA A 590 -9.74 26.85 -13.87
N GLU A 591 -9.53 27.43 -12.70
CA GLU A 591 -9.11 28.84 -12.55
C GLU A 591 -7.59 29.06 -12.75
N LEU A 592 -6.77 28.01 -12.60
CA LEU A 592 -5.31 28.06 -12.80
C LEU A 592 -4.90 27.97 -14.27
N VAL A 593 -5.80 27.53 -15.15
CA VAL A 593 -5.58 27.65 -16.60
C VAL A 593 -5.97 29.07 -17.00
N PRO A 594 -5.04 29.95 -17.40
CA PRO A 594 -5.38 31.28 -17.87
C PRO A 594 -6.39 31.13 -19.00
N SER A 595 -7.58 31.72 -18.86
CA SER A 595 -8.51 31.81 -19.97
C SER A 595 -7.78 32.56 -21.09
N ALA A 596 -7.69 31.97 -22.27
CA ALA A 596 -7.06 32.54 -23.45
C ALA A 596 -7.72 33.87 -23.95
N LYS A 597 -8.52 34.54 -23.11
CA LYS A 597 -9.28 35.76 -23.40
C LYS A 597 -8.71 37.06 -22.80
N ARG A 598 -7.59 37.03 -22.09
CA ARG A 598 -6.89 38.27 -21.75
C ARG A 598 -5.50 38.24 -22.38
N ARG A 599 -5.41 38.68 -23.65
CA ARG A 599 -4.17 39.13 -24.24
C ARG A 599 -3.76 40.45 -23.53
N PRO A 600 -2.52 40.59 -23.05
CA PRO A 600 -1.98 41.92 -22.79
C PRO A 600 -1.84 42.59 -24.14
N GLU A 601 -2.44 43.76 -24.31
CA GLU A 601 -2.19 44.62 -25.44
C GLU A 601 -0.69 44.98 -25.44
N GLY A 602 0.04 44.55 -26.49
CA GLY A 602 1.40 45.04 -26.71
C GLY A 602 2.46 44.04 -27.15
N VAL A 603 2.18 42.76 -27.41
CA VAL A 603 3.19 41.87 -28.00
C VAL A 603 2.69 41.34 -29.35
N VAL A 604 3.22 41.94 -30.41
CA VAL A 604 3.01 41.51 -31.79
C VAL A 604 3.96 40.35 -32.07
N PHE A 605 3.42 39.10 -32.09
CA PHE A 605 4.09 37.98 -32.73
C PHE A 605 3.53 37.85 -34.16
N SER A 606 4.41 37.79 -35.15
CA SER A 606 4.08 37.65 -36.56
C SER A 606 3.47 36.26 -36.85
N ASP A 607 2.35 36.25 -37.56
CA ASP A 607 1.57 35.07 -38.00
C ASP A 607 2.28 34.19 -39.07
N LYS A 608 3.59 33.99 -39.01
CA LYS A 608 4.31 33.24 -40.04
C LYS A 608 4.82 31.86 -39.67
N ASP A 609 4.61 31.35 -38.43
CA ASP A 609 5.16 30.07 -38.01
C ASP A 609 4.11 28.97 -37.68
N GLU A 610 2.86 29.09 -38.14
CA GLU A 610 1.82 28.06 -37.91
C GLU A 610 1.49 27.19 -39.13
N SER A 611 2.34 27.05 -40.10
CA SER A 611 2.08 26.12 -41.21
C SER A 611 3.27 25.22 -41.51
N ALA A 612 3.52 24.24 -40.71
CA ALA A 612 4.11 22.93 -41.05
C ALA A 612 4.65 22.25 -39.80
N SER A 613 3.86 21.38 -39.19
CA SER A 613 4.34 20.05 -38.74
C SER A 613 3.35 19.35 -37.81
N THR A 614 2.96 18.17 -38.23
CA THR A 614 2.53 16.99 -37.45
C THR A 614 1.49 17.22 -36.35
N GLY A 615 0.31 16.58 -36.50
CA GLY A 615 -0.85 16.53 -35.60
C GLY A 615 -0.59 16.11 -34.14
N ARG A 616 0.31 16.77 -33.47
CA ARG A 616 0.51 16.65 -32.03
C ARG A 616 -0.23 17.78 -31.32
N GLU A 617 -1.18 17.43 -30.50
CA GLU A 617 -1.86 18.32 -29.58
C GLU A 617 -0.86 19.11 -28.73
N GLY A 618 -1.03 20.44 -28.67
CA GLY A 618 -0.16 21.31 -27.87
C GLY A 618 -0.31 21.05 -26.36
N PRO A 619 0.71 21.44 -25.56
CA PRO A 619 0.76 21.17 -24.14
C PRO A 619 -0.48 21.64 -23.34
N VAL A 620 -1.02 22.79 -23.68
CA VAL A 620 -2.19 23.38 -22.99
C VAL A 620 -3.48 22.57 -23.28
N ARG A 621 -3.67 22.06 -24.50
CA ARG A 621 -4.80 21.19 -24.85
C ARG A 621 -4.70 19.85 -24.14
N LYS A 622 -3.49 19.27 -24.05
CA LYS A 622 -3.25 18.04 -23.28
C LYS A 622 -3.55 18.23 -21.80
N LEU A 623 -3.13 19.35 -21.21
CA LEU A 623 -3.41 19.67 -19.81
C LEU A 623 -4.91 19.84 -19.57
N ARG A 624 -5.63 20.54 -20.44
CA ARG A 624 -7.09 20.69 -20.36
C ARG A 624 -7.81 19.34 -20.41
N ARG A 625 -7.41 18.47 -21.34
CA ARG A 625 -8.00 17.13 -21.47
C ARG A 625 -7.70 16.27 -20.25
N TRP A 626 -6.48 16.38 -19.70
CA TRP A 626 -6.09 15.66 -18.49
C TRP A 626 -6.88 16.15 -17.26
N LEU A 627 -7.20 17.43 -17.19
CA LEU A 627 -7.95 18.04 -16.10
C LEU A 627 -9.48 18.03 -16.34
N HIS A 628 -9.97 17.39 -17.42
CA HIS A 628 -11.38 17.41 -17.84
C HIS A 628 -11.96 18.84 -17.97
N LEU A 629 -11.14 19.82 -18.35
CA LEU A 629 -11.56 21.19 -18.60
C LEU A 629 -11.91 21.34 -20.08
N SER A 630 -13.19 21.60 -20.39
CA SER A 630 -13.71 21.88 -21.74
C SER A 630 -13.18 23.19 -22.33
#